data_5f4db904bb0f65c9a6eb9a171e6b65e8
#
_entry.id   5f4db904bb0f65c9a6eb9a171e6b65e8
#
_cell.length_a   1.000
_cell.length_b   1.000
_cell.length_c   1.000
_cell.angle_alpha   90.00
_cell.angle_beta   90.00
_cell.angle_gamma   90.00
#
_symmetry.space_group_name_H-M   'P 1'
#
loop_
_entity.id
_entity.type
_entity.pdbx_description
1 polymer ?
#
loop_
_entity_poly.entity_id
_entity_poly.type
_entity_poly.pdbx_seq_one_letter_code
_entity_poly.pdbx_strand_id
1 'polypeptide(L)'
;MQSFIKYILKKFDHPQLSVFIGYVRGSGWMKSILAKKPIDANGNPLPWYTYCFIHFLETRLLKDQEKVGRLFEFGSGNSTLWWAQRASQVVSVEDNEDWYSYVTKSKPDHVSYKFAADQQSYLDALLLDEGLFDVIVVDGSFRDICIERCSVKLSAKGVVIIDNSDWENLQRPIEVLKSQGFRQLEFYGIGPTNGHPWGTSIFYRADNFLGL
;
A
#
# COMPACT_ATOMS: atom_id res chain seq x y z
N MET A 1 27.76 6.77 18.58
CA MET A 1 27.49 5.78 17.52
C MET A 1 27.58 6.39 16.10
N GLN A 2 26.95 7.52 15.80
CA GLN A 2 27.04 8.19 14.46
C GLN A 2 28.49 8.61 14.10
N SER A 3 29.31 9.12 15.04
CA SER A 3 30.68 9.54 14.78
C SER A 3 31.61 8.34 14.49
N PHE A 4 31.38 7.20 15.13
CA PHE A 4 32.15 5.99 14.95
C PHE A 4 31.91 5.35 13.58
N ILE A 5 30.63 5.29 13.14
CA ILE A 5 30.26 4.79 11.81
C ILE A 5 30.85 5.70 10.73
N LYS A 6 30.72 7.04 10.85
CA LYS A 6 31.35 7.99 9.94
C LYS A 6 32.88 7.85 9.88
N TYR A 7 33.53 7.59 11.02
CA TYR A 7 34.98 7.35 11.10
C TYR A 7 35.38 6.09 10.35
N ILE A 8 34.66 4.95 10.58
CA ILE A 8 34.92 3.68 9.88
C ILE A 8 34.72 3.84 8.36
N LEU A 9 33.60 4.45 7.94
CA LEU A 9 33.29 4.63 6.52
C LEU A 9 34.31 5.55 5.81
N LYS A 10 34.82 6.57 6.51
CA LYS A 10 35.87 7.45 5.98
C LYS A 10 37.21 6.70 5.87
N LYS A 11 37.53 5.78 6.80
CA LYS A 11 38.75 4.98 6.80
C LYS A 11 38.78 3.94 5.67
N PHE A 12 37.61 3.47 5.21
CA PHE A 12 37.48 2.51 4.12
C PHE A 12 37.15 3.17 2.78
N ASP A 13 37.25 4.51 2.67
CA ASP A 13 37.01 5.30 1.46
C ASP A 13 35.64 5.04 0.76
N HIS A 14 34.58 4.78 1.56
CA HIS A 14 33.23 4.55 1.11
C HIS A 14 32.22 5.60 1.62
N PRO A 15 32.38 6.90 1.25
CA PRO A 15 31.47 7.96 1.72
C PRO A 15 30.02 7.74 1.27
N GLN A 16 29.80 7.07 0.13
CA GLN A 16 28.46 6.72 -0.40
C GLN A 16 27.68 5.84 0.55
N LEU A 17 28.35 4.98 1.32
CA LEU A 17 27.68 4.10 2.30
C LEU A 17 27.03 4.91 3.44
N SER A 18 27.59 6.09 3.77
CA SER A 18 26.98 6.97 4.78
C SER A 18 25.66 7.56 4.31
N VAL A 19 25.54 7.88 3.02
CA VAL A 19 24.30 8.36 2.38
C VAL A 19 23.26 7.26 2.38
N PHE A 20 23.65 6.04 1.96
CA PHE A 20 22.77 4.87 1.98
C PHE A 20 22.24 4.56 3.38
N ILE A 21 23.11 4.55 4.40
CA ILE A 21 22.70 4.34 5.80
C ILE A 21 21.76 5.46 6.26
N GLY A 22 22.00 6.69 5.83
CA GLY A 22 21.12 7.83 6.11
C GLY A 22 19.72 7.64 5.53
N TYR A 23 19.64 7.21 4.28
CA TYR A 23 18.38 6.89 3.60
C TYR A 23 17.62 5.75 4.30
N VAL A 24 18.29 4.63 4.56
CA VAL A 24 17.71 3.45 5.21
C VAL A 24 17.18 3.77 6.62
N ARG A 25 17.86 4.65 7.35
CA ARG A 25 17.38 5.11 8.66
C ARG A 25 16.21 6.08 8.54
N GLY A 26 16.29 7.02 7.59
CA GLY A 26 15.26 8.02 7.36
C GLY A 26 13.95 7.43 6.86
N SER A 27 14.01 6.35 6.05
CA SER A 27 12.83 5.64 5.56
C SER A 27 12.09 4.81 6.62
N GLY A 28 12.72 4.56 7.79
CA GLY A 28 12.17 3.66 8.81
C GLY A 28 12.48 2.16 8.59
N TRP A 29 13.21 1.80 7.52
CA TRP A 29 13.51 0.41 7.19
C TRP A 29 14.15 -0.38 8.35
N MET A 30 15.15 0.18 9.01
CA MET A 30 15.80 -0.47 10.17
C MET A 30 14.83 -0.71 11.32
N LYS A 31 13.91 0.22 11.57
CA LYS A 31 12.89 0.05 12.62
C LYS A 31 11.86 -0.99 12.22
N SER A 32 11.43 -1.00 10.96
CA SER A 32 10.48 -1.98 10.41
C SER A 32 11.02 -3.41 10.53
N ILE A 33 12.29 -3.64 10.17
CA ILE A 33 12.95 -4.95 10.32
C ILE A 33 12.95 -5.40 11.79
N LEU A 34 13.36 -4.53 12.71
CA LEU A 34 13.42 -4.84 14.13
C LEU A 34 12.03 -5.07 14.75
N ALA A 35 11.05 -4.28 14.34
CA ALA A 35 9.68 -4.38 14.82
C ALA A 35 8.86 -5.48 14.13
N LYS A 36 9.38 -6.07 13.03
CA LYS A 36 8.69 -7.03 12.16
C LYS A 36 7.33 -6.52 11.66
N LYS A 37 7.23 -5.22 11.41
CA LYS A 37 6.02 -4.55 10.90
C LYS A 37 6.39 -3.24 10.18
N PRO A 38 5.64 -2.84 9.13
CA PRO A 38 5.90 -1.62 8.39
C PRO A 38 5.67 -0.38 9.25
N ILE A 39 6.72 0.37 9.57
CA ILE A 39 6.68 1.63 10.32
C ILE A 39 7.71 2.63 9.79
N ASP A 40 7.40 3.92 9.93
CA ASP A 40 8.33 5.00 9.59
C ASP A 40 9.46 5.16 10.63
N ALA A 41 10.33 6.15 10.41
CA ALA A 41 11.42 6.49 11.34
C ALA A 41 10.92 6.96 12.72
N ASN A 42 9.68 7.40 12.85
CA ASN A 42 9.06 7.83 14.11
C ASN A 42 8.25 6.70 14.79
N GLY A 43 7.99 5.59 14.07
CA GLY A 43 7.21 4.46 14.55
C GLY A 43 5.74 4.51 14.14
N ASN A 44 5.34 5.44 13.27
CA ASN A 44 3.99 5.49 12.74
C ASN A 44 3.76 4.38 11.70
N PRO A 45 2.53 3.88 11.55
CA PRO A 45 2.20 2.89 10.54
C PRO A 45 2.58 3.33 9.13
N LEU A 46 3.16 2.43 8.34
CA LEU A 46 3.35 2.56 6.90
C LEU A 46 2.62 1.40 6.18
N PRO A 47 2.17 1.60 4.94
CA PRO A 47 1.75 0.48 4.11
C PRO A 47 2.97 -0.39 3.74
N TRP A 48 2.74 -1.66 3.46
CA TRP A 48 3.79 -2.56 3.02
C TRP A 48 4.01 -2.47 1.50
N TYR A 49 4.09 -1.23 1.00
CA TYR A 49 4.41 -0.90 -0.39
C TYR A 49 5.89 -0.55 -0.55
N THR A 50 6.34 -0.43 -1.79
CA THR A 50 7.69 0.08 -2.06
C THR A 50 7.83 1.53 -1.58
N TYR A 51 9.00 1.91 -1.07
CA TYR A 51 9.22 3.29 -0.55
C TYR A 51 9.03 4.38 -1.61
N CYS A 52 9.39 4.09 -2.87
CA CYS A 52 9.17 5.04 -3.96
C CYS A 52 7.66 5.26 -4.21
N PHE A 53 6.84 4.22 -4.07
CA PHE A 53 5.39 4.34 -4.18
C PHE A 53 4.79 5.09 -2.97
N ILE A 54 5.22 4.79 -1.75
CA ILE A 54 4.80 5.54 -0.55
C ILE A 54 5.09 7.03 -0.72
N HIS A 55 6.32 7.39 -1.15
CA HIS A 55 6.69 8.77 -1.40
C HIS A 55 5.82 9.43 -2.49
N PHE A 56 5.53 8.73 -3.57
CA PHE A 56 4.63 9.22 -4.62
C PHE A 56 3.23 9.50 -4.07
N LEU A 57 2.64 8.59 -3.30
CA LEU A 57 1.33 8.80 -2.68
C LEU A 57 1.33 10.01 -1.75
N GLU A 58 2.35 10.14 -0.90
CA GLU A 58 2.45 11.26 0.04
C GLU A 58 2.58 12.60 -0.67
N THR A 59 3.37 12.69 -1.73
CA THR A 59 3.57 13.95 -2.49
C THR A 59 2.34 14.34 -3.31
N ARG A 60 1.51 13.38 -3.74
CA ARG A 60 0.27 13.65 -4.49
C ARG A 60 -0.92 13.87 -3.57
N LEU A 61 -1.11 13.02 -2.57
CA LEU A 61 -2.24 13.12 -1.65
C LEU A 61 -2.12 14.31 -0.68
N LEU A 62 -0.91 14.68 -0.27
CA LEU A 62 -0.68 15.80 0.65
C LEU A 62 -0.56 17.14 -0.07
N LYS A 63 -0.31 17.14 -1.38
CA LYS A 63 -0.11 18.37 -2.16
C LYS A 63 -1.30 19.33 -2.06
N ASP A 64 -2.51 18.79 -2.13
CA ASP A 64 -3.75 19.59 -2.16
C ASP A 64 -4.52 19.53 -0.83
N GLN A 65 -3.98 18.84 0.20
CA GLN A 65 -4.59 18.60 1.51
C GLN A 65 -6.00 17.97 1.45
N GLU A 66 -6.41 17.48 0.29
CA GLU A 66 -7.67 16.77 0.14
C GLU A 66 -7.51 15.30 0.54
N LYS A 67 -8.40 14.85 1.40
CA LYS A 67 -8.49 13.43 1.73
C LYS A 67 -9.11 12.66 0.57
N VAL A 68 -8.66 11.43 0.38
CA VAL A 68 -9.41 10.43 -0.41
C VAL A 68 -10.82 10.33 0.19
N GLY A 69 -11.84 10.30 -0.64
CA GLY A 69 -13.22 10.13 -0.19
C GLY A 69 -13.44 8.77 0.45
N ARG A 70 -13.67 7.75 -0.39
CA ARG A 70 -13.86 6.36 0.06
C ARG A 70 -12.75 5.46 -0.48
N LEU A 71 -12.20 4.64 0.41
CA LEU A 71 -11.19 3.64 0.06
C LEU A 71 -11.68 2.25 0.44
N PHE A 72 -11.46 1.28 -0.44
CA PHE A 72 -11.58 -0.14 -0.15
C PHE A 72 -10.20 -0.82 -0.17
N GLU A 73 -9.95 -1.71 0.78
CA GLU A 73 -8.70 -2.45 0.87
C GLU A 73 -8.96 -3.95 1.03
N PHE A 74 -8.44 -4.73 0.10
CA PHE A 74 -8.28 -6.17 0.21
C PHE A 74 -6.95 -6.48 0.90
N GLY A 75 -7.00 -7.12 2.06
CA GLY A 75 -5.90 -7.25 2.99
C GLY A 75 -5.88 -6.09 3.99
N SER A 76 -5.32 -6.32 5.13
CA SER A 76 -5.29 -5.33 6.19
C SER A 76 -3.95 -5.29 6.92
N GLY A 77 -3.77 -4.24 7.72
CA GLY A 77 -2.57 -4.12 8.54
C GLY A 77 -2.23 -2.67 8.87
N ASN A 78 -0.95 -2.37 8.84
CA ASN A 78 -0.49 -0.99 9.01
C ASN A 78 -0.90 -0.09 7.83
N SER A 79 -1.16 -0.66 6.64
CA SER A 79 -1.74 0.04 5.50
C SER A 79 -3.12 0.61 5.82
N THR A 80 -4.00 -0.19 6.43
CA THR A 80 -5.32 0.26 6.88
C THR A 80 -5.24 1.46 7.82
N LEU A 81 -4.31 1.42 8.79
CA LEU A 81 -4.09 2.51 9.75
C LEU A 81 -3.50 3.77 9.07
N TRP A 82 -2.64 3.58 8.08
CA TRP A 82 -2.06 4.66 7.29
C TRP A 82 -3.13 5.33 6.41
N TRP A 83 -3.97 4.53 5.75
CA TRP A 83 -5.07 5.02 4.92
C TRP A 83 -6.16 5.70 5.75
N ALA A 84 -6.44 5.21 6.95
CA ALA A 84 -7.40 5.83 7.86
C ALA A 84 -7.07 7.30 8.21
N GLN A 85 -5.80 7.70 8.13
CA GLN A 85 -5.39 9.10 8.32
C GLN A 85 -5.61 9.96 7.07
N ARG A 86 -5.78 9.34 5.89
CA ARG A 86 -5.77 9.96 4.55
C ARG A 86 -7.06 9.81 3.77
N ALA A 87 -7.95 8.96 4.20
CA ALA A 87 -9.27 8.76 3.60
C ALA A 87 -10.37 9.17 4.58
N SER A 88 -11.50 9.63 4.04
CA SER A 88 -12.68 10.00 4.85
C SER A 88 -13.41 8.76 5.35
N GLN A 89 -13.41 7.68 4.57
CA GLN A 89 -13.95 6.38 4.93
C GLN A 89 -13.06 5.27 4.38
N VAL A 90 -12.73 4.30 5.21
CA VAL A 90 -12.00 3.09 4.83
C VAL A 90 -12.89 1.88 5.08
N VAL A 91 -13.00 1.01 4.08
CA VAL A 91 -13.56 -0.33 4.21
C VAL A 91 -12.42 -1.31 3.92
N SER A 92 -12.12 -2.19 4.85
CA SER A 92 -11.07 -3.19 4.68
C SER A 92 -11.59 -4.58 4.99
N VAL A 93 -11.13 -5.60 4.27
CA VAL A 93 -11.46 -7.00 4.47
C VAL A 93 -10.19 -7.81 4.71
N GLU A 94 -10.26 -8.76 5.64
CA GLU A 94 -9.13 -9.61 6.06
C GLU A 94 -9.57 -11.06 6.16
N ASP A 95 -8.73 -11.98 5.74
CA ASP A 95 -8.97 -13.43 5.82
C ASP A 95 -8.10 -14.12 6.89
N ASN A 96 -7.10 -13.42 7.43
CA ASN A 96 -6.28 -13.91 8.52
C ASN A 96 -6.81 -13.41 9.88
N GLU A 97 -7.16 -14.33 10.76
CA GLU A 97 -7.78 -14.03 12.06
C GLU A 97 -6.85 -13.24 13.00
N ASP A 98 -5.54 -13.53 12.97
CA ASP A 98 -4.55 -12.84 13.80
C ASP A 98 -4.40 -11.37 13.38
N TRP A 99 -4.31 -11.12 12.06
CA TRP A 99 -4.28 -9.77 11.51
C TRP A 99 -5.59 -9.02 11.75
N TYR A 100 -6.72 -9.70 11.56
CA TYR A 100 -8.02 -9.12 11.85
C TYR A 100 -8.11 -8.65 13.31
N SER A 101 -7.72 -9.52 14.24
CA SER A 101 -7.70 -9.20 15.68
C SER A 101 -6.72 -8.06 16.01
N TYR A 102 -5.57 -8.00 15.34
CA TYR A 102 -4.57 -6.94 15.54
C TYR A 102 -5.11 -5.57 15.12
N VAL A 103 -5.64 -5.45 13.90
CA VAL A 103 -6.14 -4.18 13.35
C VAL A 103 -7.38 -3.71 14.10
N THR A 104 -8.29 -4.62 14.47
CA THR A 104 -9.50 -4.32 15.23
C THR A 104 -9.22 -3.54 16.52
N LYS A 105 -8.10 -3.82 17.20
CA LYS A 105 -7.73 -3.16 18.47
C LYS A 105 -7.26 -1.72 18.31
N SER A 106 -6.82 -1.33 17.12
CA SER A 106 -6.16 -0.04 16.86
C SER A 106 -6.81 0.79 15.75
N LYS A 107 -7.82 0.26 15.04
CA LYS A 107 -8.51 0.98 13.98
C LYS A 107 -9.36 2.14 14.54
N PRO A 108 -9.39 3.29 13.84
CA PRO A 108 -10.36 4.36 14.13
C PRO A 108 -11.79 3.96 13.79
N ASP A 109 -12.78 4.68 14.37
CA ASP A 109 -14.21 4.38 14.20
C ASP A 109 -14.71 4.50 12.77
N HIS A 110 -14.12 5.37 11.95
CA HIS A 110 -14.47 5.54 10.53
C HIS A 110 -13.92 4.43 9.61
N VAL A 111 -13.25 3.43 10.17
CA VAL A 111 -12.82 2.23 9.45
C VAL A 111 -13.85 1.12 9.63
N SER A 112 -14.57 0.78 8.57
CA SER A 112 -15.39 -0.42 8.49
C SER A 112 -14.50 -1.62 8.21
N TYR A 113 -14.48 -2.60 9.09
CA TYR A 113 -13.55 -3.71 9.01
C TYR A 113 -14.29 -5.05 9.04
N LYS A 114 -14.05 -5.89 8.05
CA LYS A 114 -14.76 -7.14 7.81
C LYS A 114 -13.81 -8.32 7.87
N PHE A 115 -14.23 -9.43 8.47
CA PHE A 115 -13.54 -10.71 8.40
C PHE A 115 -14.22 -11.60 7.35
N ALA A 116 -13.45 -12.23 6.49
CA ALA A 116 -13.95 -13.12 5.44
C ALA A 116 -12.92 -14.21 5.12
N ALA A 117 -13.14 -15.42 5.62
CA ALA A 117 -12.19 -16.53 5.55
C ALA A 117 -12.14 -17.25 4.18
N ASP A 118 -13.11 -17.02 3.30
CA ASP A 118 -13.19 -17.65 1.99
C ASP A 118 -13.23 -16.62 0.86
N GLN A 119 -12.86 -17.06 -0.35
CA GLN A 119 -12.76 -16.20 -1.52
C GLN A 119 -14.07 -15.47 -1.86
N GLN A 120 -15.23 -16.14 -1.74
CA GLN A 120 -16.50 -15.54 -2.11
C GLN A 120 -16.88 -14.42 -1.14
N SER A 121 -16.85 -14.69 0.16
CA SER A 121 -17.15 -13.68 1.19
C SER A 121 -16.13 -12.53 1.19
N TYR A 122 -14.86 -12.81 0.84
CA TYR A 122 -13.81 -11.82 0.70
C TYR A 122 -14.11 -10.84 -0.45
N LEU A 123 -14.51 -11.37 -1.61
CA LEU A 123 -14.91 -10.56 -2.76
C LEU A 123 -16.24 -9.84 -2.53
N ASP A 124 -17.21 -10.48 -1.89
CA ASP A 124 -18.52 -9.92 -1.56
C ASP A 124 -18.41 -8.73 -0.59
N ALA A 125 -17.35 -8.67 0.22
CA ALA A 125 -17.09 -7.50 1.05
C ALA A 125 -16.97 -6.20 0.23
N LEU A 126 -16.47 -6.27 -1.00
CA LEU A 126 -16.47 -5.16 -1.95
C LEU A 126 -17.78 -5.09 -2.73
N LEU A 127 -18.21 -6.20 -3.34
CA LEU A 127 -19.29 -6.18 -4.34
C LEU A 127 -20.65 -5.81 -3.74
N LEU A 128 -20.91 -6.19 -2.50
CA LEU A 128 -22.16 -5.89 -1.79
C LEU A 128 -22.13 -4.55 -1.05
N ASP A 129 -21.02 -3.83 -1.05
CA ASP A 129 -20.99 -2.46 -0.51
C ASP A 129 -21.86 -1.52 -1.37
N GLU A 130 -22.60 -0.61 -0.74
CA GLU A 130 -23.58 0.23 -1.45
C GLU A 130 -22.97 1.37 -2.27
N GLY A 131 -21.69 1.70 -2.06
CA GLY A 131 -21.05 2.85 -2.70
C GLY A 131 -19.95 2.49 -3.71
N LEU A 132 -19.44 3.53 -4.36
CA LEU A 132 -18.22 3.47 -5.17
C LEU A 132 -17.03 3.96 -4.36
N PHE A 133 -15.84 3.52 -4.75
CA PHE A 133 -14.59 3.85 -4.09
C PHE A 133 -13.68 4.68 -4.98
N ASP A 134 -13.00 5.67 -4.41
CA ASP A 134 -12.01 6.47 -5.13
C ASP A 134 -10.65 5.76 -5.21
N VAL A 135 -10.38 4.90 -4.24
CA VAL A 135 -9.21 4.03 -4.25
C VAL A 135 -9.64 2.61 -3.89
N ILE A 136 -9.19 1.64 -4.67
CA ILE A 136 -9.27 0.22 -4.30
C ILE A 136 -7.84 -0.32 -4.23
N VAL A 137 -7.49 -0.91 -3.09
CA VAL A 137 -6.19 -1.52 -2.84
C VAL A 137 -6.34 -3.04 -2.89
N VAL A 138 -5.44 -3.72 -3.61
CA VAL A 138 -5.34 -5.17 -3.67
C VAL A 138 -3.98 -5.58 -3.12
N ASP A 139 -3.95 -5.96 -1.84
CA ASP A 139 -2.73 -6.32 -1.10
C ASP A 139 -2.93 -7.52 -0.15
N GLY A 140 -4.04 -8.23 -0.28
CA GLY A 140 -4.37 -9.39 0.56
C GLY A 140 -4.32 -10.72 -0.19
N SER A 141 -5.20 -11.62 0.18
CA SER A 141 -5.41 -12.92 -0.46
C SER A 141 -6.26 -12.81 -1.73
N PHE A 142 -6.35 -13.87 -2.52
CA PHE A 142 -7.19 -13.98 -3.72
C PHE A 142 -7.03 -12.82 -4.71
N ARG A 143 -5.81 -12.29 -4.85
CA ARG A 143 -5.52 -11.05 -5.63
C ARG A 143 -5.98 -11.12 -7.07
N ASP A 144 -5.85 -12.28 -7.72
CA ASP A 144 -6.23 -12.51 -9.10
C ASP A 144 -7.71 -12.17 -9.36
N ILE A 145 -8.63 -12.77 -8.63
CA ILE A 145 -10.06 -12.48 -8.76
C ILE A 145 -10.43 -11.09 -8.24
N CYS A 146 -9.73 -10.58 -7.21
CA CYS A 146 -9.95 -9.22 -6.71
C CYS A 146 -9.60 -8.19 -7.79
N ILE A 147 -8.48 -8.34 -8.51
CA ILE A 147 -8.07 -7.46 -9.61
C ILE A 147 -9.10 -7.51 -10.75
N GLU A 148 -9.54 -8.70 -11.16
CA GLU A 148 -10.51 -8.85 -12.25
C GLU A 148 -11.86 -8.20 -11.96
N ARG A 149 -12.25 -8.11 -10.69
CA ARG A 149 -13.59 -7.69 -10.28
C ARG A 149 -13.65 -6.31 -9.63
N CYS A 150 -12.53 -5.74 -9.19
CA CYS A 150 -12.54 -4.50 -8.39
C CYS A 150 -13.09 -3.28 -9.16
N SER A 151 -12.86 -3.20 -10.47
CA SER A 151 -13.21 -2.01 -11.28
C SER A 151 -14.71 -1.66 -11.29
N VAL A 152 -15.59 -2.64 -11.04
CA VAL A 152 -17.05 -2.42 -11.00
C VAL A 152 -17.51 -1.56 -9.82
N LYS A 153 -16.68 -1.44 -8.80
CA LYS A 153 -16.92 -0.63 -7.60
C LYS A 153 -16.05 0.63 -7.54
N LEU A 154 -15.30 0.91 -8.60
CA LEU A 154 -14.45 2.09 -8.66
C LEU A 154 -15.24 3.30 -9.17
N SER A 155 -15.06 4.46 -8.54
CA SER A 155 -15.61 5.73 -9.03
C SER A 155 -15.02 6.09 -10.40
N ALA A 156 -15.69 7.00 -11.13
CA ALA A 156 -15.27 7.37 -12.50
C ALA A 156 -13.81 7.87 -12.53
N LYS A 157 -13.39 8.60 -11.50
CA LYS A 157 -12.02 9.14 -11.34
C LYS A 157 -11.13 8.30 -10.42
N GLY A 158 -11.61 7.15 -9.98
CA GLY A 158 -10.91 6.28 -9.03
C GLY A 158 -9.69 5.60 -9.62
N VAL A 159 -8.85 5.11 -8.74
CA VAL A 159 -7.61 4.38 -9.04
C VAL A 159 -7.56 3.05 -8.32
N VAL A 160 -6.85 2.08 -8.89
CA VAL A 160 -6.58 0.79 -8.26
C VAL A 160 -5.10 0.70 -7.93
N ILE A 161 -4.78 0.27 -6.71
CA ILE A 161 -3.41 0.01 -6.26
C ILE A 161 -3.25 -1.50 -6.11
N ILE A 162 -2.19 -2.05 -6.68
CA ILE A 162 -1.88 -3.48 -6.61
C ILE A 162 -0.46 -3.62 -6.07
N ASP A 163 -0.32 -4.23 -4.91
CA ASP A 163 1.01 -4.59 -4.40
C ASP A 163 1.45 -5.95 -4.95
N ASN A 164 2.78 -6.14 -5.08
CA ASN A 164 3.41 -7.27 -5.77
C ASN A 164 2.89 -7.44 -7.22
N SER A 165 2.66 -6.34 -7.90
CA SER A 165 2.18 -6.31 -9.29
C SER A 165 3.14 -6.98 -10.29
N ASP A 166 4.38 -7.23 -9.88
CA ASP A 166 5.41 -7.97 -10.62
C ASP A 166 5.27 -9.49 -10.54
N TRP A 167 4.35 -10.03 -9.73
CA TRP A 167 4.13 -11.48 -9.66
C TRP A 167 3.57 -12.03 -10.98
N GLU A 168 4.11 -13.17 -11.41
CA GLU A 168 3.75 -13.81 -12.69
C GLU A 168 2.27 -14.17 -12.77
N ASN A 169 1.70 -14.72 -11.69
CA ASN A 169 0.29 -15.10 -11.62
C ASN A 169 -0.68 -13.92 -11.67
N LEU A 170 -0.23 -12.69 -11.46
CA LEU A 170 -1.06 -11.48 -11.54
C LEU A 170 -1.04 -10.81 -12.92
N GLN A 171 -0.17 -11.24 -13.84
CA GLN A 171 -0.05 -10.58 -15.15
C GLN A 171 -1.34 -10.69 -15.97
N ARG A 172 -2.00 -11.85 -15.96
CA ARG A 172 -3.28 -12.04 -16.68
C ARG A 172 -4.40 -11.14 -16.13
N PRO A 173 -4.72 -11.12 -14.83
CA PRO A 173 -5.73 -10.20 -14.29
C PRO A 173 -5.35 -8.72 -14.49
N ILE A 174 -4.07 -8.36 -14.46
CA ILE A 174 -3.60 -7.01 -14.78
C ILE A 174 -3.90 -6.64 -16.25
N GLU A 175 -3.67 -7.54 -17.20
CA GLU A 175 -4.02 -7.29 -18.60
C GLU A 175 -5.55 -7.15 -18.81
N VAL A 176 -6.37 -7.88 -18.06
CA VAL A 176 -7.83 -7.69 -18.05
C VAL A 176 -8.16 -6.27 -17.57
N LEU A 177 -7.54 -5.78 -16.49
CA LEU A 177 -7.74 -4.43 -16.00
C LEU A 177 -7.31 -3.38 -17.04
N LYS A 178 -6.15 -3.56 -17.68
CA LYS A 178 -5.68 -2.68 -18.77
C LYS A 178 -6.63 -2.66 -19.96
N SER A 179 -7.23 -3.79 -20.33
CA SER A 179 -8.22 -3.87 -21.41
C SER A 179 -9.48 -3.04 -21.15
N GLN A 180 -9.76 -2.68 -19.90
CA GLN A 180 -10.82 -1.78 -19.47
C GLN A 180 -10.42 -0.29 -19.52
N GLY A 181 -9.30 0.04 -20.16
CA GLY A 181 -8.80 1.41 -20.35
C GLY A 181 -7.93 1.96 -19.24
N PHE A 182 -7.49 1.12 -18.31
CA PHE A 182 -6.53 1.53 -17.29
C PHE A 182 -5.10 1.56 -17.84
N ARG A 183 -4.36 2.61 -17.46
CA ARG A 183 -2.90 2.72 -17.60
C ARG A 183 -2.25 2.28 -16.31
N GLN A 184 -1.01 1.83 -16.38
CA GLN A 184 -0.22 1.38 -15.22
C GLN A 184 0.99 2.29 -15.03
N LEU A 185 1.25 2.69 -13.79
CA LEU A 185 2.56 3.15 -13.32
C LEU A 185 3.06 2.16 -12.28
N GLU A 186 4.20 1.55 -12.55
CA GLU A 186 4.87 0.63 -11.65
C GLU A 186 6.01 1.33 -10.91
N PHE A 187 6.11 1.04 -9.62
CA PHE A 187 7.16 1.50 -8.72
C PHE A 187 7.92 0.29 -8.18
N TYR A 188 9.05 0.00 -8.80
CA TYR A 188 9.89 -1.12 -8.41
C TYR A 188 10.97 -0.67 -7.44
N GLY A 189 11.11 -1.34 -6.29
CA GLY A 189 12.09 -0.99 -5.28
C GLY A 189 11.93 -1.75 -3.97
N ILE A 190 12.70 -1.37 -2.97
CA ILE A 190 12.57 -1.90 -1.61
C ILE A 190 11.47 -1.16 -0.86
N GLY A 191 10.89 -1.82 0.14
CA GLY A 191 9.92 -1.25 1.07
C GLY A 191 10.20 -1.68 2.51
N PRO A 192 9.28 -1.40 3.43
CA PRO A 192 9.41 -1.80 4.84
C PRO A 192 9.58 -3.31 4.99
N THR A 193 10.38 -3.74 5.95
CA THR A 193 10.61 -5.12 6.38
C THR A 193 11.34 -6.05 5.41
N ASN A 194 11.31 -5.82 4.09
CA ASN A 194 11.91 -6.71 3.11
C ASN A 194 13.34 -6.30 2.73
N GLY A 195 14.19 -7.30 2.49
CA GLY A 195 15.55 -7.12 1.98
C GLY A 195 15.69 -7.27 0.46
N HIS A 196 14.59 -7.49 -0.26
CA HIS A 196 14.53 -7.61 -1.72
C HIS A 196 13.52 -6.63 -2.30
N PRO A 197 13.72 -6.18 -3.55
CA PRO A 197 12.78 -5.31 -4.23
C PRO A 197 11.58 -6.09 -4.78
N TRP A 198 10.47 -5.38 -5.02
CA TRP A 198 9.28 -5.85 -5.72
C TRP A 198 8.56 -4.69 -6.40
N GLY A 199 7.47 -4.96 -7.12
CA GLY A 199 6.66 -3.96 -7.80
C GLY A 199 5.38 -3.62 -7.02
N THR A 200 5.13 -2.33 -6.78
CA THR A 200 3.80 -1.81 -6.40
C THR A 200 3.31 -0.92 -7.54
N SER A 201 2.12 -1.16 -8.05
CA SER A 201 1.57 -0.41 -9.20
C SER A 201 0.30 0.33 -8.85
N ILE A 202 0.11 1.48 -9.51
CA ILE A 202 -1.16 2.19 -9.56
C ILE A 202 -1.75 2.13 -10.97
N PHE A 203 -3.04 1.83 -11.04
CA PHE A 203 -3.82 1.76 -12.26
C PHE A 203 -4.85 2.88 -12.28
N TYR A 204 -4.90 3.64 -13.39
CA TYR A 204 -5.70 4.85 -13.50
C TYR A 204 -6.21 5.07 -14.93
N ARG A 205 -7.31 5.79 -15.06
CA ARG A 205 -7.80 6.31 -16.35
C ARG A 205 -7.28 7.73 -16.60
N ALA A 206 -7.42 8.23 -17.83
CA ALA A 206 -6.92 9.56 -18.19
C ALA A 206 -7.53 10.69 -17.33
N ASP A 207 -8.81 10.58 -16.96
CA ASP A 207 -9.46 11.46 -15.99
C ASP A 207 -9.50 10.77 -14.62
N ASN A 208 -8.55 11.09 -13.76
CA ASN A 208 -8.44 10.52 -12.41
C ASN A 208 -8.22 11.63 -11.38
N PHE A 209 -8.57 11.36 -10.12
CA PHE A 209 -8.50 12.38 -9.06
C PHE A 209 -7.06 12.75 -8.64
N LEU A 210 -6.06 11.95 -9.01
CA LEU A 210 -4.64 12.23 -8.73
C LEU A 210 -4.00 13.13 -9.79
N GLY A 211 -4.66 13.34 -10.94
CA GLY A 211 -4.13 14.11 -12.07
C GLY A 211 -2.93 13.44 -12.75
N LEU A 212 -2.96 12.12 -12.90
CA LEU A 212 -1.95 11.29 -13.58
C LEU A 212 -2.15 11.25 -15.08
#